data_da411bf1bcf35ddc7c8f33e83b3921af
#
_entry.id   da411bf1bcf35ddc7c8f33e83b3921af
#
_cell.length_a   1.000
_cell.length_b   1.000
_cell.length_c   1.000
_cell.angle_alpha   90.00
_cell.angle_beta   90.00
_cell.angle_gamma   90.00
#
_symmetry.space_group_name_H-M   'P 1'
#
loop_
_entity.id
_entity.type
_entity.pdbx_description
1 polymer ?
#
loop_
_entity_poly.entity_id
_entity_poly.type
_entity_poly.pdbx_seq_one_letter_code
_entity_poly.pdbx_strand_id
1 'polypeptide(L)' 'MTVFAMPVFDATVIYDGNELFKGQGAARGWAEKLAKEIETDVTVEKIGTGWALCARLDGVDCRWGILGQRLKRLD' A
#
# COMPACT_ATOMS: atom_id res chain seq x y z
N MET A 1 23.45 -14.73 -0.19
CA MET A 1 22.88 -14.51 -0.17
C MET A 1 22.10 -14.02 -0.02
N THR A 2 21.68 -13.74 -0.07
CA THR A 2 20.97 -13.25 0.15
C THR A 2 19.99 -13.13 0.09
N VAL A 3 19.46 -13.00 0.09
CA VAL A 3 18.54 -12.90 0.03
C VAL A 3 17.72 -12.36 0.35
N PHE A 4 17.28 -11.98 0.35
CA PHE A 4 16.54 -11.42 0.70
C PHE A 4 15.49 -11.43 0.61
N ALA A 5 15.09 -11.47 0.73
CA ALA A 5 14.23 -11.54 0.65
C ALA A 5 13.27 -11.14 0.89
N MET A 6 12.69 -10.78 0.93
CA MET A 6 11.86 -10.41 1.25
C MET A 6 11.01 -10.64 1.73
N PRO A 7 10.63 -10.56 1.83
CA PRO A 7 9.69 -10.81 2.24
C PRO A 7 8.78 -10.55 2.76
N VAL A 8 8.42 -10.45 2.95
CA VAL A 8 7.77 -10.18 3.48
C VAL A 8 6.66 -9.84 3.33
N PHE A 9 6.47 -9.53 2.71
CA PHE A 9 5.50 -9.20 2.34
C PHE A 9 4.40 -9.79 2.63
N ASP A 10 4.34 -10.50 2.82
CA ASP A 10 3.32 -11.20 3.11
C ASP A 10 2.55 -10.82 4.22
N ALA A 11 2.88 -9.90 4.92
CA ALA A 11 2.13 -9.49 6.08
C ALA A 11 1.01 -8.54 5.64
N THR A 12 -0.20 -9.10 5.53
CA THR A 12 -1.37 -8.33 5.18
C THR A 12 -2.49 -8.66 6.16
N VAL A 13 -3.50 -7.81 6.20
CA VAL A 13 -4.71 -8.03 6.99
C VAL A 13 -5.91 -7.73 6.12
N ILE A 14 -7.02 -8.37 6.44
CA ILE A 14 -8.28 -8.09 5.74
C ILE A 14 -9.09 -7.14 6.62
N TYR A 15 -9.50 -6.04 6.06
CA TYR A 15 -10.35 -5.10 6.76
C TYR A 15 -11.45 -4.64 5.80
N ASP A 16 -12.68 -4.84 6.20
CA ASP A 16 -13.84 -4.43 5.42
C ASP A 16 -13.78 -4.97 3.99
N GLY A 17 -13.34 -6.22 3.86
CA GLY A 17 -13.31 -6.89 2.57
C GLY A 17 -12.11 -6.54 1.72
N ASN A 18 -11.23 -5.70 2.18
CA ASN A 18 -10.04 -5.30 1.44
C ASN A 18 -8.78 -5.80 2.13
N GLU A 19 -7.81 -6.19 1.34
CA GLU A 19 -6.53 -6.62 1.87
C GLU A 19 -5.62 -5.41 1.99
N LEU A 20 -5.13 -5.16 3.19
CA LEU A 20 -4.31 -4.00 3.48
C LEU A 20 -2.95 -4.44 3.99
N PHE A 21 -1.99 -3.53 3.98
CA PHE A 21 -0.67 -3.82 4.53
C PHE A 21 -0.77 -3.92 6.04
N LYS A 22 -0.13 -4.93 6.62
CA LYS A 22 -0.12 -5.05 8.05
C LYS A 22 0.85 -4.08 8.70
N GLY A 23 1.98 -3.82 8.06
CA GLY A 23 3.02 -2.97 8.61
C GLY A 23 3.18 -1.67 7.86
N GLN A 24 3.49 -0.62 8.59
CA GLN A 24 3.71 0.68 7.99
C GLN A 24 4.93 0.69 7.09
N GLY A 25 5.96 -0.08 7.45
CA GLY A 25 7.17 -0.11 6.64
C GLY A 25 6.94 -0.64 5.25
N ALA A 26 6.18 -1.74 5.16
CA ALA A 26 5.85 -2.30 3.85
C ALA A 26 5.02 -1.33 3.05
N ALA A 27 4.06 -0.68 3.70
CA ALA A 27 3.22 0.31 3.02
C ALA A 27 4.05 1.45 2.48
N ARG A 28 5.02 1.92 3.26
CA ARG A 28 5.88 3.03 2.81
C ARG A 28 6.72 2.64 1.60
N GLY A 29 7.23 1.42 1.59
CA GLY A 29 8.01 0.97 0.44
C GLY A 29 7.19 0.97 -0.83
N TRP A 30 5.95 0.47 -0.74
CA TRP A 30 5.06 0.49 -1.88
C TRP A 30 4.64 1.90 -2.26
N ALA A 31 4.49 2.79 -1.24
CA ALA A 31 4.12 4.17 -1.51
C ALA A 31 5.20 4.87 -2.33
N GLU A 32 6.48 4.62 -2.03
CA GLU A 32 7.56 5.21 -2.79
C GLU A 32 7.55 4.75 -4.24
N LYS A 33 7.28 3.48 -4.47
CA LYS A 33 7.19 2.98 -5.83
C LYS A 33 6.03 3.59 -6.58
N LEU A 34 4.87 3.65 -5.93
CA LEU A 34 3.70 4.23 -6.58
C LEU A 34 3.89 5.70 -6.88
N ALA A 35 4.52 6.43 -5.95
CA ALA A 35 4.74 7.85 -6.14
C ALA A 35 5.56 8.13 -7.41
N LYS A 36 6.53 7.28 -7.68
CA LYS A 36 7.33 7.43 -8.90
C LYS A 36 6.51 7.13 -10.14
N GLU A 37 5.61 6.16 -10.04
CA GLU A 37 4.80 5.77 -11.18
C GLU A 37 3.78 6.83 -11.54
N ILE A 38 3.10 7.38 -10.55
CA ILE A 38 2.05 8.36 -10.83
C ILE A 38 2.54 9.80 -10.71
N GLU A 39 3.83 9.98 -10.37
CA GLU A 39 4.47 11.30 -10.29
C GLU A 39 3.73 12.23 -9.35
N THR A 40 3.31 11.69 -8.22
CA THR A 40 2.55 12.41 -7.21
C THR A 40 2.92 11.84 -5.85
N ASP A 41 2.92 12.68 -4.84
CA ASP A 41 3.22 12.23 -3.49
C ASP A 41 2.19 11.21 -3.03
N VAL A 42 2.67 10.12 -2.44
CA VAL A 42 1.83 9.08 -1.90
C VAL A 42 2.14 8.94 -0.43
N THR A 43 1.11 8.97 0.40
CA THR A 43 1.24 8.81 1.84
C THR A 43 0.63 7.48 2.26
N VAL A 44 0.89 7.08 3.50
CA VAL A 44 0.27 5.88 4.06
C VAL A 44 -0.73 6.30 5.11
N GLU A 45 -1.82 5.56 5.19
CA GLU A 45 -2.93 5.90 6.06
C GLU A 45 -3.36 4.65 6.82
N LYS A 46 -3.53 4.77 8.13
CA LYS A 46 -4.01 3.66 8.94
C LYS A 46 -5.51 3.51 8.76
N ILE A 47 -5.93 2.32 8.40
CA ILE A 47 -7.35 2.02 8.24
C ILE A 47 -7.64 0.75 9.03
N GLY A 48 -8.39 0.88 10.11
CA GLY A 48 -8.65 -0.25 10.96
C GLY A 48 -7.35 -0.85 11.49
N THR A 49 -7.12 -2.11 11.18
CA THR A 49 -5.91 -2.80 11.65
C THR A 49 -4.81 -2.82 10.59
N GLY A 50 -5.02 -2.16 9.46
CA GLY A 50 -4.05 -2.20 8.37
C GLY A 50 -3.67 -0.82 7.90
N TRP A 51 -2.86 -0.79 6.84
CA TRP A 51 -2.37 0.44 6.25
C TRP A 51 -2.70 0.45 4.78
N ALA A 52 -3.08 1.60 4.26
CA ALA A 52 -3.36 1.78 2.85
C ALA A 52 -2.51 2.92 2.32
N LEU A 53 -2.33 2.94 1.01
CA LEU A 53 -1.68 4.06 0.35
C LEU A 53 -2.74 5.08 -0.04
N CYS A 54 -2.37 6.36 0.00
CA CYS A 54 -3.30 7.42 -0.31
C CYS A 54 -2.60 8.49 -1.13
N ALA A 55 -3.26 8.93 -2.19
CA ALA A 55 -2.75 10.01 -3.01
C ALA A 55 -3.91 10.81 -3.53
N ARG A 56 -3.66 12.08 -3.84
CA ARG A 56 -4.67 12.95 -4.38
C ARG A 56 -4.44 13.14 -5.87
N LEU A 57 -5.37 12.66 -6.66
CA LEU A 57 -5.27 12.75 -8.11
C LEU A 57 -6.42 13.59 -8.62
N ASP A 58 -6.09 14.69 -9.30
CA ASP A 58 -7.11 15.59 -9.85
C ASP A 58 -8.12 16.02 -8.80
N GLY A 59 -7.63 16.28 -7.59
CA GLY A 59 -8.49 16.73 -6.51
C GLY A 59 -9.30 15.64 -5.85
N VAL A 60 -9.09 14.38 -6.23
CA VAL A 60 -9.83 13.25 -5.67
C VAL A 60 -8.87 12.38 -4.86
N ASP A 61 -9.28 12.04 -3.64
CA ASP A 61 -8.49 11.15 -2.80
C ASP A 61 -8.65 9.73 -3.29
N CYS A 62 -7.52 9.11 -3.60
CA CYS A 62 -7.48 7.74 -4.08
C CYS A 62 -6.73 6.89 -3.08
N ARG A 63 -7.18 5.66 -2.89
CA ARG A 63 -6.56 4.75 -1.94
C ARG A 63 -6.26 3.43 -2.60
N TRP A 64 -5.18 2.81 -2.14
CA TRP A 64 -4.76 1.50 -2.65
C TRP A 64 -4.48 0.58 -1.48
N GLY A 65 -4.95 -0.64 -1.61
CA GLY A 65 -4.51 -1.72 -0.76
C GLY A 65 -3.65 -2.66 -1.56
N ILE A 66 -3.62 -3.91 -1.15
CA ILE A 66 -2.80 -4.90 -1.83
C ILE A 66 -3.65 -6.10 -2.18
N LEU A 67 -3.33 -6.74 -3.30
CA LEU A 67 -3.98 -7.97 -3.69
C LEU A 67 -2.90 -8.85 -4.28
N GLY A 68 -2.53 -9.89 -3.52
CA GLY A 68 -1.40 -10.71 -3.92
C GLY A 68 -0.13 -9.88 -3.87
N GLN A 69 0.52 -9.72 -5.01
CA GLN A 69 1.75 -8.94 -5.08
C GLN A 69 1.56 -7.66 -5.87
N ARG A 70 0.34 -7.16 -5.91
CA ARG A 70 0.02 -5.97 -6.68
C ARG A 70 -0.78 -5.00 -5.85
N LEU A 71 -0.73 -3.74 -6.23
CA LEU A 71 -1.57 -2.73 -5.61
C LEU A 71 -2.97 -2.83 -6.22
N LYS A 72 -3.97 -2.57 -5.39
CA LYS A 72 -5.36 -2.62 -5.83
C LYS A 72 -6.06 -1.35 -5.38
N ARG A 73 -6.74 -0.66 -6.32
CA ARG A 73 -7.56 0.50 -5.98
C ARG A 73 -8.70 0.06 -5.06
N LEU A 74 -8.93 0.82 -4.02
CA LEU A 74 -9.96 0.49 -3.04
C LEU A 74 -11.29 1.18 -3.32
N ASP A 75 -11.29 2.16 -4.20
CA ASP A 75 -12.52 2.90 -4.51
C ASP A 75 -12.98 2.71 -5.97
#